data_345d224bcc2081abed384caa0b231040
#
_entry.id   345d224bcc2081abed384caa0b231040
#
_cell.length_a   1.000
_cell.length_b   1.000
_cell.length_c   1.000
_cell.angle_alpha   90.00
_cell.angle_beta   90.00
_cell.angle_gamma   90.00
#
_symmetry.space_group_name_H-M   'P 1'
#
loop_
_entity.id
_entity.type
_entity.pdbx_description
1 polymer ?
#
loop_
_entity_poly.entity_id
_entity_poly.type
_entity_poly.pdbx_seq_one_letter_code
_entity_poly.pdbx_strand_id
1 'polypeptide(L)'
;MPCRNLHPLHCLQPHHAVVALTLAAWFPAAMAIERGVSATGVAYASGGVSHSELQELHARRQDYSFWLTTAAMKSGAHLAGVSVSIKPLRETAPVLDHTTGGPWLFAALPPGRYQVEASFQPSIDRPTQVRRGLTTIHPGDHHQMVLYFDTADDQAANHLPAAARDPQGPGVPGR
;
A
#
# COMPACT_ATOMS: atom_id res chain seq x y z
N MET A 1 -69.02 -30.92 54.07
CA MET A 1 -68.11 -31.99 54.55
C MET A 1 -66.96 -32.05 53.51
N PRO A 2 -65.75 -32.24 53.96
CA PRO A 2 -64.71 -31.21 53.70
C PRO A 2 -63.79 -31.56 52.55
N CYS A 3 -63.33 -30.49 51.86
CA CYS A 3 -62.31 -30.50 50.84
C CYS A 3 -60.92 -30.60 51.47
N ARG A 4 -60.08 -31.49 50.97
CA ARG A 4 -58.70 -31.57 51.33
C ARG A 4 -57.79 -30.99 50.23
N ASN A 5 -57.06 -29.92 50.59
CA ASN A 5 -55.98 -29.30 49.81
C ASN A 5 -54.87 -30.26 49.57
N LEU A 6 -54.39 -30.32 48.33
CA LEU A 6 -53.10 -30.88 47.94
C LEU A 6 -52.36 -29.83 47.15
N HIS A 7 -51.26 -29.35 47.75
CA HIS A 7 -50.29 -28.45 47.10
C HIS A 7 -49.49 -29.17 46.00
N PRO A 8 -49.26 -28.58 44.85
CA PRO A 8 -48.26 -29.06 43.93
C PRO A 8 -46.87 -28.52 44.31
N LEU A 9 -45.93 -29.41 44.41
CA LEU A 9 -44.50 -29.16 44.58
C LEU A 9 -43.95 -28.41 43.38
N HIS A 10 -43.33 -27.25 43.65
CA HIS A 10 -42.56 -26.49 42.66
C HIS A 10 -41.24 -27.29 42.36
N CYS A 11 -41.16 -27.81 41.14
CA CYS A 11 -39.92 -28.35 40.58
C CYS A 11 -39.02 -27.16 40.20
N LEU A 12 -37.94 -26.94 40.95
CA LEU A 12 -36.87 -26.03 40.56
C LEU A 12 -36.10 -26.66 39.39
N GLN A 13 -36.22 -26.06 38.22
CA GLN A 13 -35.40 -26.39 37.08
C GLN A 13 -34.08 -25.58 37.13
N PRO A 14 -32.89 -26.19 37.11
CA PRO A 14 -31.64 -25.44 37.03
C PRO A 14 -31.48 -24.91 35.59
N HIS A 15 -31.45 -23.61 35.45
CA HIS A 15 -31.12 -22.94 34.19
C HIS A 15 -29.59 -23.00 34.00
N HIS A 16 -29.14 -23.90 33.16
CA HIS A 16 -27.76 -23.87 32.68
C HIS A 16 -27.60 -22.73 31.66
N ALA A 17 -27.06 -21.60 32.13
CA ALA A 17 -26.62 -20.52 31.26
C ALA A 17 -25.40 -20.99 30.51
N VAL A 18 -25.54 -21.34 29.23
CA VAL A 18 -24.45 -21.61 28.31
C VAL A 18 -23.92 -20.25 27.87
N VAL A 19 -22.81 -19.82 28.47
CA VAL A 19 -22.05 -18.65 28.02
C VAL A 19 -21.26 -19.09 26.77
N ALA A 20 -21.79 -18.78 25.59
CA ALA A 20 -21.08 -18.93 24.34
C ALA A 20 -20.01 -17.83 24.24
N LEU A 21 -18.76 -18.20 24.54
CA LEU A 21 -17.58 -17.35 24.37
C LEU A 21 -17.27 -17.27 22.87
N THR A 22 -17.75 -16.24 22.17
CA THR A 22 -17.37 -15.96 20.79
C THR A 22 -15.94 -15.39 20.76
N LEU A 23 -14.96 -16.25 20.48
CA LEU A 23 -13.62 -15.79 20.09
C LEU A 23 -13.74 -15.07 18.75
N ALA A 24 -13.73 -13.73 18.78
CA ALA A 24 -13.51 -12.92 17.59
C ALA A 24 -12.05 -13.14 17.17
N ALA A 25 -11.82 -14.01 16.20
CA ALA A 25 -10.52 -14.17 15.58
C ALA A 25 -10.21 -12.88 14.81
N TRP A 26 -9.32 -12.06 15.35
CA TRP A 26 -8.68 -10.96 14.62
C TRP A 26 -7.74 -11.60 13.59
N PHE A 27 -8.25 -11.83 12.39
CA PHE A 27 -7.39 -12.09 11.25
C PHE A 27 -6.74 -10.75 10.88
N PRO A 28 -5.40 -10.65 10.86
CA PRO A 28 -4.76 -9.52 10.21
C PRO A 28 -5.26 -9.51 8.76
N ALA A 29 -5.83 -8.41 8.33
CA ALA A 29 -6.19 -8.23 6.94
C ALA A 29 -4.90 -8.41 6.13
N ALA A 30 -4.78 -9.53 5.41
CA ALA A 30 -3.74 -9.70 4.43
C ALA A 30 -3.87 -8.49 3.49
N MET A 31 -2.79 -7.71 3.34
CA MET A 31 -2.76 -6.59 2.42
C MET A 31 -2.88 -7.16 1.01
N ALA A 32 -4.10 -7.28 0.53
CA ALA A 32 -4.39 -7.75 -0.81
C ALA A 32 -4.16 -6.62 -1.80
N ILE A 33 -3.78 -6.96 -3.04
CA ILE A 33 -3.72 -5.99 -4.14
C ILE A 33 -5.08 -5.30 -4.24
N GLU A 34 -5.06 -3.98 -4.08
CA GLU A 34 -6.23 -3.15 -4.29
C GLU A 34 -6.44 -2.94 -5.79
N ARG A 35 -7.65 -3.25 -6.27
CA ARG A 35 -8.05 -3.02 -7.66
C ARG A 35 -9.29 -2.15 -7.67
N GLY A 36 -9.33 -1.22 -8.63
CA GLY A 36 -10.46 -0.33 -8.77
C GLY A 36 -10.56 0.30 -10.15
N VAL A 37 -11.58 1.11 -10.30
CA VAL A 37 -11.78 1.98 -11.45
C VAL A 37 -12.01 3.39 -10.91
N SER A 38 -11.26 4.36 -11.43
CA SER A 38 -11.40 5.75 -11.03
C SER A 38 -12.76 6.34 -11.47
N ALA A 39 -13.12 7.50 -10.95
CA ALA A 39 -14.35 8.19 -11.35
C ALA A 39 -14.40 8.53 -12.85
N THR A 40 -13.25 8.56 -13.52
CA THR A 40 -13.13 8.82 -14.97
C THR A 40 -13.03 7.54 -15.81
N GLY A 41 -13.16 6.35 -15.19
CA GLY A 41 -13.13 5.06 -15.88
C GLY A 41 -11.74 4.44 -16.06
N VAL A 42 -10.69 5.00 -15.43
CA VAL A 42 -9.34 4.41 -15.47
C VAL A 42 -9.25 3.24 -14.51
N ALA A 43 -9.04 2.03 -15.02
CA ALA A 43 -8.77 0.87 -14.20
C ALA A 43 -7.36 0.95 -13.58
N TYR A 44 -7.24 0.58 -12.31
CA TYR A 44 -5.95 0.59 -11.61
C TYR A 44 -5.79 -0.62 -10.67
N ALA A 45 -4.53 -0.92 -10.34
CA ALA A 45 -4.16 -1.87 -9.30
C ALA A 45 -3.00 -1.31 -8.47
N SER A 46 -3.07 -1.43 -7.15
CA SER A 46 -2.05 -0.97 -6.21
C SER A 46 -1.71 -2.06 -5.20
N GLY A 47 -0.43 -2.21 -4.83
CA GLY A 47 0.02 -3.24 -3.90
C GLY A 47 1.48 -3.63 -4.11
N GLY A 48 1.80 -4.92 -3.96
CA GLY A 48 3.15 -5.46 -4.19
C GLY A 48 4.05 -5.41 -2.96
N VAL A 49 3.47 -5.47 -1.76
CA VAL A 49 4.19 -5.52 -0.49
C VAL A 49 4.80 -6.91 -0.28
N SER A 50 4.07 -7.97 -0.62
CA SER A 50 4.54 -9.34 -0.54
C SER A 50 5.04 -9.86 -1.90
N HIS A 51 5.85 -10.92 -1.87
CA HIS A 51 6.33 -11.56 -3.10
C HIS A 51 5.19 -12.11 -3.96
N SER A 52 4.17 -12.69 -3.34
CA SER A 52 2.99 -13.22 -4.04
C SER A 52 2.18 -12.11 -4.71
N GLU A 53 1.97 -10.99 -4.03
CA GLU A 53 1.30 -9.83 -4.63
C GLU A 53 2.09 -9.25 -5.80
N LEU A 54 3.42 -9.16 -5.65
CA LEU A 54 4.27 -8.68 -6.73
C LEU A 54 4.18 -9.59 -7.96
N GLN A 55 4.22 -10.91 -7.76
CA GLN A 55 4.03 -11.86 -8.86
C GLN A 55 2.66 -11.71 -9.52
N GLU A 56 1.59 -11.53 -8.74
CA GLU A 56 0.24 -11.35 -9.26
C GLU A 56 0.10 -10.05 -10.06
N LEU A 57 0.66 -8.93 -9.57
CA LEU A 57 0.72 -7.67 -10.32
C LEU A 57 1.46 -7.83 -11.64
N HIS A 58 2.64 -8.46 -11.61
CA HIS A 58 3.46 -8.68 -12.81
C HIS A 58 2.80 -9.62 -13.82
N ALA A 59 2.06 -10.63 -13.37
CA ALA A 59 1.30 -11.52 -14.26
C ALA A 59 0.22 -10.77 -15.07
N ARG A 60 -0.30 -9.67 -14.53
CA ARG A 60 -1.34 -8.84 -15.15
C ARG A 60 -0.85 -7.51 -15.69
N ARG A 61 0.45 -7.26 -15.69
CA ARG A 61 1.01 -5.96 -16.09
C ARG A 61 0.62 -5.53 -17.51
N GLN A 62 0.34 -6.50 -18.39
CA GLN A 62 -0.09 -6.23 -19.77
C GLN A 62 -1.48 -5.58 -19.88
N ASP A 63 -2.29 -5.68 -18.82
CA ASP A 63 -3.62 -5.05 -18.75
C ASP A 63 -3.51 -3.52 -18.52
N TYR A 64 -2.31 -3.00 -18.24
CA TYR A 64 -2.07 -1.61 -17.85
C TYR A 64 -1.01 -0.97 -18.74
N SER A 65 -1.27 0.24 -19.19
CA SER A 65 -0.35 1.02 -20.03
C SER A 65 0.69 1.83 -19.24
N PHE A 66 0.47 2.03 -17.93
CA PHE A 66 1.35 2.81 -17.07
C PHE A 66 1.64 2.08 -15.76
N TRP A 67 2.92 2.06 -15.36
CA TRP A 67 3.39 1.45 -14.12
C TRP A 67 4.23 2.45 -13.33
N LEU A 68 3.82 2.74 -12.11
CA LEU A 68 4.56 3.58 -11.18
C LEU A 68 5.14 2.72 -10.06
N THR A 69 6.40 2.96 -9.73
CA THR A 69 7.07 2.42 -8.55
C THR A 69 7.52 3.58 -7.67
N THR A 70 7.36 3.45 -6.35
CA THR A 70 7.81 4.43 -5.37
C THR A 70 8.86 3.82 -4.46
N ALA A 71 9.98 4.51 -4.27
CA ALA A 71 11.12 4.02 -3.51
C ALA A 71 11.84 5.13 -2.73
N ALA A 72 12.55 4.74 -1.68
CA ALA A 72 13.47 5.58 -0.94
C ALA A 72 14.71 5.89 -1.79
N MET A 73 15.17 7.14 -1.76
CA MET A 73 16.22 7.65 -2.67
C MET A 73 17.56 6.94 -2.50
N LYS A 74 17.97 6.60 -1.29
CA LYS A 74 19.29 6.03 -1.03
C LYS A 74 19.26 4.53 -0.85
N SER A 75 18.32 4.02 -0.07
CA SER A 75 18.22 2.59 0.22
C SER A 75 17.58 1.82 -0.92
N GLY A 76 16.79 2.48 -1.78
CA GLY A 76 15.97 1.81 -2.78
C GLY A 76 14.77 1.06 -2.15
N ALA A 77 14.58 1.17 -0.84
CA ALA A 77 13.48 0.51 -0.17
C ALA A 77 12.14 0.96 -0.74
N HIS A 78 11.25 0.03 -0.96
CA HIS A 78 9.92 0.28 -1.51
C HIS A 78 9.05 1.06 -0.51
N LEU A 79 8.25 2.02 -1.02
CA LEU A 79 7.39 2.88 -0.21
C LEU A 79 5.93 2.62 -0.51
N ALA A 80 5.12 2.49 0.54
CA ALA A 80 3.67 2.47 0.50
C ALA A 80 3.10 3.78 1.07
N GLY A 81 1.80 4.00 0.94
CA GLY A 81 1.15 5.19 1.47
C GLY A 81 1.49 6.48 0.72
N VAL A 82 1.90 6.38 -0.53
CA VAL A 82 2.16 7.52 -1.41
C VAL A 82 0.86 7.94 -2.08
N SER A 83 0.46 9.21 -1.93
CA SER A 83 -0.70 9.75 -2.63
C SER A 83 -0.28 10.15 -4.05
N VAL A 84 -0.95 9.58 -5.04
CA VAL A 84 -0.65 9.75 -6.47
C VAL A 84 -1.83 10.38 -7.19
N SER A 85 -1.56 11.44 -7.93
CA SER A 85 -2.50 12.12 -8.82
C SER A 85 -1.98 12.07 -10.26
N ILE A 86 -2.77 11.55 -11.19
CA ILE A 86 -2.44 11.50 -12.61
C ILE A 86 -3.41 12.37 -13.38
N LYS A 87 -2.89 13.32 -14.12
CA LYS A 87 -3.66 14.35 -14.81
C LYS A 87 -3.22 14.49 -16.27
N PRO A 88 -4.15 14.51 -17.25
CA PRO A 88 -3.82 14.88 -18.62
C PRO A 88 -3.25 16.29 -18.68
N LEU A 89 -2.22 16.54 -19.49
CA LEU A 89 -1.57 17.86 -19.55
C LEU A 89 -2.49 19.00 -20.03
N ARG A 90 -3.58 18.67 -20.72
CA ARG A 90 -4.54 19.63 -21.26
C ARG A 90 -5.77 19.83 -20.38
N GLU A 91 -5.86 19.11 -19.28
CA GLU A 91 -6.99 19.11 -18.37
C GLU A 91 -6.58 19.55 -16.98
N THR A 92 -7.52 20.10 -16.22
CA THR A 92 -7.28 20.50 -14.83
C THR A 92 -7.63 19.40 -13.84
N ALA A 93 -8.59 18.54 -14.19
CA ALA A 93 -9.04 17.44 -13.34
C ALA A 93 -8.14 16.21 -13.51
N PRO A 94 -7.80 15.51 -12.43
CA PRO A 94 -7.10 14.24 -12.50
C PRO A 94 -8.00 13.14 -13.07
N VAL A 95 -7.38 12.20 -13.78
CA VAL A 95 -8.05 10.96 -14.22
C VAL A 95 -7.91 9.84 -13.20
N LEU A 96 -6.93 9.95 -12.31
CA LEU A 96 -6.73 9.02 -11.19
C LEU A 96 -6.13 9.78 -10.00
N ASP A 97 -6.79 9.68 -8.85
CA ASP A 97 -6.26 10.03 -7.53
C ASP A 97 -6.33 8.80 -6.64
N HIS A 98 -5.20 8.40 -6.08
CA HIS A 98 -5.13 7.18 -5.28
C HIS A 98 -3.97 7.23 -4.28
N THR A 99 -4.19 6.74 -3.05
CA THR A 99 -3.11 6.52 -2.09
C THR A 99 -2.71 5.04 -2.13
N THR A 100 -1.45 4.78 -2.46
CA THR A 100 -0.97 3.43 -2.74
C THR A 100 -0.92 2.55 -1.49
N GLY A 101 -1.48 1.34 -1.58
CA GLY A 101 -1.37 0.31 -0.52
C GLY A 101 -0.02 -0.39 -0.48
N GLY A 102 0.80 -0.23 -1.52
CA GLY A 102 2.15 -0.79 -1.66
C GLY A 102 2.99 0.05 -2.61
N PRO A 103 4.19 -0.42 -2.99
CA PRO A 103 5.13 0.36 -3.81
C PRO A 103 4.75 0.46 -5.29
N TRP A 104 3.79 -0.32 -5.74
CA TRP A 104 3.38 -0.38 -7.14
C TRP A 104 1.98 0.17 -7.35
N LEU A 105 1.85 1.00 -8.38
CA LEU A 105 0.57 1.45 -8.91
C LEU A 105 0.57 1.23 -10.43
N PHE A 106 -0.35 0.40 -10.90
CA PHE A 106 -0.60 0.15 -12.32
C PHE A 106 -1.88 0.88 -12.73
N ALA A 107 -1.88 1.52 -13.89
CA ALA A 107 -3.04 2.25 -14.41
C ALA A 107 -3.22 2.02 -15.90
N ALA A 108 -4.46 1.77 -16.33
CA ALA A 108 -4.83 1.63 -17.74
C ALA A 108 -5.15 3.01 -18.33
N LEU A 109 -4.12 3.85 -18.50
CA LEU A 109 -4.27 5.19 -19.07
C LEU A 109 -4.53 5.11 -20.57
N PRO A 110 -5.52 5.84 -21.11
CA PRO A 110 -5.66 6.05 -22.55
C PRO A 110 -4.41 6.68 -23.18
N PRO A 111 -4.20 6.54 -24.49
CA PRO A 111 -3.14 7.25 -25.19
C PRO A 111 -3.23 8.76 -24.96
N GLY A 112 -2.11 9.38 -24.56
CA GLY A 112 -2.09 10.79 -24.21
C GLY A 112 -0.83 11.20 -23.44
N ARG A 113 -0.76 12.47 -23.09
CA ARG A 113 0.33 13.05 -22.28
C ARG A 113 -0.20 13.38 -20.89
N TYR A 114 0.51 12.93 -19.87
CA TYR A 114 0.09 13.02 -18.47
C TYR A 114 1.18 13.64 -17.60
N GLN A 115 0.74 14.38 -16.60
CA GLN A 115 1.53 14.73 -15.44
C GLN A 115 1.18 13.75 -14.32
N VAL A 116 2.20 13.12 -13.74
CA VAL A 116 2.09 12.28 -12.55
C VAL A 116 2.66 13.10 -11.41
N GLU A 117 1.85 13.34 -10.39
CA GLU A 117 2.26 13.96 -9.14
C GLU A 117 2.13 12.92 -8.03
N ALA A 118 3.18 12.74 -7.24
CA ALA A 118 3.17 11.86 -6.08
C ALA A 118 3.61 12.62 -4.85
N SER A 119 2.88 12.49 -3.75
CA SER A 119 3.18 13.11 -2.48
C SER A 119 3.36 12.07 -1.38
N PHE A 120 4.39 12.24 -0.57
CA PHE A 120 4.76 11.34 0.50
C PHE A 120 5.21 12.11 1.73
N GLN A 121 4.72 11.73 2.89
CA GLN A 121 5.17 12.25 4.18
C GLN A 121 5.91 11.15 4.95
N PRO A 122 7.24 11.24 5.10
CA PRO A 122 8.05 10.19 5.72
C PRO A 122 7.72 9.92 7.19
N SER A 123 7.31 10.96 7.91
CA SER A 123 6.84 10.91 9.31
C SER A 123 6.02 12.16 9.62
N ILE A 124 5.29 12.14 10.74
CA ILE A 124 4.42 13.24 11.16
C ILE A 124 5.20 14.56 11.35
N ASP A 125 6.48 14.48 11.73
CA ASP A 125 7.35 15.63 11.99
C ASP A 125 8.11 16.12 10.74
N ARG A 126 7.88 15.51 9.60
CA ARG A 126 8.58 15.84 8.35
C ARG A 126 7.62 16.47 7.35
N PRO A 127 8.11 17.44 6.56
CA PRO A 127 7.31 18.03 5.52
C PRO A 127 6.95 17.00 4.45
N THR A 128 5.75 17.14 3.89
CA THR A 128 5.33 16.35 2.73
C THR A 128 6.23 16.68 1.54
N GLN A 129 6.77 15.66 0.92
CA GLN A 129 7.54 15.76 -0.30
C GLN A 129 6.63 15.55 -1.50
N VAL A 130 6.80 16.36 -2.54
CA VAL A 130 6.07 16.21 -3.80
C VAL A 130 7.07 15.94 -4.91
N ARG A 131 6.80 14.91 -5.69
CA ARG A 131 7.55 14.56 -6.90
C ARG A 131 6.63 14.61 -8.10
N ARG A 132 7.14 15.12 -9.21
CA ARG A 132 6.39 15.25 -10.45
C ARG A 132 7.16 14.62 -11.60
N GLY A 133 6.44 13.91 -12.46
CA GLY A 133 6.95 13.36 -13.69
C GLY A 133 6.00 13.61 -14.83
N LEU A 134 6.52 13.57 -16.05
CA LEU A 134 5.73 13.62 -17.27
C LEU A 134 5.83 12.27 -17.96
N THR A 135 4.72 11.79 -18.49
CA THR A 135 4.70 10.55 -19.27
C THR A 135 3.85 10.72 -20.52
N THR A 136 4.19 9.99 -21.55
CA THR A 136 3.39 9.92 -22.78
C THR A 136 3.05 8.45 -23.03
N ILE A 137 1.77 8.16 -23.17
CA ILE A 137 1.28 6.84 -23.49
C ILE A 137 0.90 6.82 -24.97
N HIS A 138 1.52 5.90 -25.72
CA HIS A 138 1.15 5.64 -27.11
C HIS A 138 0.25 4.40 -27.20
N PRO A 139 -0.55 4.25 -28.25
CA PRO A 139 -1.37 3.06 -28.43
C PRO A 139 -0.51 1.78 -28.43
N GLY A 140 -0.83 0.85 -27.55
CA GLY A 140 -0.12 -0.44 -27.42
C GLY A 140 1.19 -0.41 -26.62
N ASP A 141 1.63 0.78 -26.17
CA ASP A 141 2.84 0.91 -25.36
C ASP A 141 2.57 0.75 -23.87
N HIS A 142 3.63 0.38 -23.17
CA HIS A 142 3.68 0.35 -21.71
C HIS A 142 4.81 1.27 -21.23
N HIS A 143 4.51 2.15 -20.29
CA HIS A 143 5.48 3.08 -19.74
C HIS A 143 5.68 2.86 -18.25
N GLN A 144 6.94 2.74 -17.81
CA GLN A 144 7.29 2.63 -16.40
C GLN A 144 7.92 3.92 -15.91
N MET A 145 7.52 4.37 -14.72
CA MET A 145 8.10 5.49 -14.00
C MET A 145 8.51 5.06 -12.59
N VAL A 146 9.64 5.57 -12.12
CA VAL A 146 10.07 5.40 -10.73
C VAL A 146 10.19 6.77 -10.09
N LEU A 147 9.60 6.96 -8.93
CA LEU A 147 9.71 8.19 -8.15
C LEU A 147 10.38 7.90 -6.81
N TYR A 148 11.41 8.72 -6.52
CA TYR A 148 12.22 8.57 -5.33
C TYR A 148 11.92 9.66 -4.30
N PHE A 149 11.85 9.26 -3.03
CA PHE A 149 11.60 10.14 -1.88
C PHE A 149 12.70 9.99 -0.83
N ASP A 150 13.03 11.08 -0.14
CA ASP A 150 13.93 11.04 1.00
C ASP A 150 13.17 10.46 2.21
N THR A 151 13.71 9.42 2.81
CA THR A 151 13.18 8.82 4.03
C THR A 151 13.98 9.25 5.27
N ALA A 152 13.48 8.98 6.46
CA ALA A 152 14.20 9.25 7.71
C ALA A 152 15.52 8.45 7.78
N ASP A 153 15.51 7.21 7.30
CA ASP A 153 16.68 6.34 7.26
C ASP A 153 17.76 6.87 6.33
N ASP A 154 17.37 7.42 5.17
CA ASP A 154 18.29 8.07 4.24
C ASP A 154 18.97 9.29 4.89
N GLN A 155 18.28 10.01 5.75
CA GLN A 155 18.82 11.15 6.45
C GLN A 155 19.73 10.73 7.61
N ALA A 156 19.37 9.69 8.36
CA ALA A 156 20.24 9.13 9.40
C ALA A 156 21.59 8.68 8.81
N ALA A 157 21.58 8.03 7.64
CA ALA A 157 22.80 7.65 6.93
C ALA A 157 23.68 8.85 6.55
N ASN A 158 23.11 10.04 6.31
CA ASN A 158 23.88 11.24 6.01
C ASN A 158 24.58 11.86 7.23
N HIS A 159 24.05 11.62 8.44
CA HIS A 159 24.64 12.12 9.69
C HIS A 159 25.70 11.19 10.27
N LEU A 160 25.91 10.00 9.69
CA LEU A 160 27.01 9.14 10.08
C LEU A 160 28.35 9.78 9.65
N PRO A 161 29.39 9.80 10.53
CA PRO A 161 30.72 10.25 10.16
C PRO A 161 31.23 9.51 8.93
N ALA A 162 32.02 10.17 8.09
CA ALA A 162 32.57 9.60 6.86
C ALA A 162 33.31 8.26 7.09
N ALA A 163 33.95 8.10 8.26
CA ALA A 163 34.62 6.87 8.68
C ALA A 163 33.68 5.67 8.88
N ALA A 164 32.39 5.92 9.14
CA ALA A 164 31.39 4.86 9.30
C ALA A 164 30.73 4.46 7.95
N ARG A 165 31.04 5.20 6.88
CA ARG A 165 30.48 4.95 5.53
C ARG A 165 31.39 4.08 4.65
N ASP A 166 32.63 3.84 5.12
CA ASP A 166 33.62 3.13 4.33
C ASP A 166 33.70 1.66 4.80
N PRO A 167 33.17 0.70 4.05
CA PRO A 167 33.31 -0.73 4.37
C PRO A 167 34.68 -1.25 3.91
N GLN A 168 35.77 -0.56 4.23
CA GLN A 168 37.08 -1.15 4.03
C GLN A 168 37.25 -2.27 5.06
N GLY A 169 36.98 -3.48 4.59
CA GLY A 169 37.36 -4.69 5.29
C GLY A 169 38.86 -4.66 5.58
N PRO A 170 39.34 -5.34 6.64
CA PRO A 170 40.74 -5.37 7.02
C PRO A 170 41.59 -5.83 5.84
N GLY A 171 42.50 -4.95 5.42
CA GLY A 171 43.43 -5.23 4.35
C GLY A 171 44.18 -6.55 4.62
N VAL A 172 44.09 -7.48 3.70
CA VAL A 172 44.86 -8.71 3.72
C VAL A 172 46.33 -8.29 3.56
N PRO A 173 47.23 -8.59 4.52
CA PRO A 173 48.63 -8.31 4.36
C PRO A 173 49.15 -9.24 3.25
N GLY A 174 49.60 -8.66 2.16
CA GLY A 174 50.27 -9.36 1.07
C GLY A 174 51.55 -10.04 1.55
N ARG A 175 51.70 -11.27 1.15
CA ARG A 175 52.97 -11.99 1.16
C ARG A 175 53.78 -11.63 -0.07
#